data_2bdc4424cde379e47e74e36568aef78f
#
_entry.id   2bdc4424cde379e47e74e36568aef78f
#
_cell.length_a   1.000
_cell.length_b   1.000
_cell.length_c   1.000
_cell.angle_alpha   90.00
_cell.angle_beta   90.00
_cell.angle_gamma   90.00
#
_symmetry.space_group_name_H-M   'P 1'
#
loop_
_entity.id
_entity.type
_entity.pdbx_description
1 polymer ?
#
loop_
_entity_poly.entity_id
_entity_poly.type
_entity_poly.pdbx_seq_one_letter_code
_entity_poly.pdbx_strand_id
1 'polypeptide(L)'
;MTGGAAVGSSGRKPWRHGDACVIAHFRLTPKSSKDAVEGVTDTGDGPAFQTRVRAVPENGAANTALEELVASWLGVPKRSVSLIAGGKSRLKSLRIAGEATLLDQKLQMKVDEFQR
;
A
#
# COMPACT_ATOMS: atom_id res chain seq x y z
N MET A 1 -10.95 -3.98 25.55
CA MET A 1 -10.92 -3.95 25.09
C MET A 1 -11.10 -4.17 24.29
N THR A 2 -11.06 -4.44 24.16
CA THR A 2 -11.07 -4.55 23.49
C THR A 2 -10.93 -4.60 22.63
N GLY A 3 -11.08 -4.70 22.48
CA GLY A 3 -10.87 -4.71 21.77
C GLY A 3 -10.34 -4.90 21.12
N GLY A 4 -10.18 -5.04 21.22
CA GLY A 4 -9.61 -5.06 20.65
C GLY A 4 -9.24 -5.54 19.99
N ALA A 5 -9.33 -5.98 20.20
CA ALA A 5 -8.99 -6.29 19.65
C ALA A 5 -8.96 -6.34 18.71
N ALA A 6 -9.41 -6.58 18.89
CA ALA A 6 -9.32 -6.52 17.90
C ALA A 6 -8.55 -6.06 17.39
N VAL A 7 -8.57 -6.01 18.13
CA VAL A 7 -7.89 -5.44 17.71
C VAL A 7 -6.62 -5.90 17.42
N GLY A 8 -6.34 -6.88 17.89
CA GLY A 8 -5.05 -7.28 17.74
C GLY A 8 -4.53 -6.79 16.46
N SER A 9 -5.13 -7.23 15.46
CA SER A 9 -4.86 -6.62 14.19
C SER A 9 -5.27 -5.17 14.17
N SER A 10 -6.16 -4.75 15.05
CA SER A 10 -6.72 -3.41 15.02
C SER A 10 -5.67 -2.33 15.28
N GLY A 11 -4.57 -2.63 15.92
CA GLY A 11 -3.50 -1.66 16.10
C GLY A 11 -2.46 -1.68 15.00
N ARG A 12 -2.55 -2.62 14.08
CA ARG A 12 -1.54 -2.80 13.04
C ARG A 12 -1.92 -2.03 11.80
N LYS A 13 -0.93 -1.39 11.21
CA LYS A 13 -1.11 -0.59 10.00
C LYS A 13 -0.44 -1.30 8.83
N PRO A 14 -0.95 -1.12 7.60
CA PRO A 14 -0.29 -1.69 6.43
C PRO A 14 0.96 -0.91 6.01
N TRP A 15 1.54 -0.14 6.90
CA TRP A 15 2.81 0.56 6.67
C TRP A 15 3.56 0.73 7.98
N ARG A 16 4.85 1.02 7.85
CA ARG A 16 5.71 1.35 8.98
C ARG A 16 6.66 2.47 8.60
N HIS A 17 7.14 3.20 9.60
CA HIS A 17 8.13 4.23 9.39
C HIS A 17 9.49 3.63 9.06
N GLY A 18 10.19 4.25 8.14
CA GLY A 18 11.58 3.96 7.85
C GLY A 18 12.40 5.22 8.00
N ASP A 19 13.64 5.17 7.55
CA ASP A 19 14.54 6.32 7.59
C ASP A 19 14.23 7.21 6.39
N ALA A 20 13.62 8.39 6.66
CA ALA A 20 13.17 9.33 5.63
C ALA A 20 12.24 8.68 4.62
N CYS A 21 11.38 7.79 5.09
CA CYS A 21 10.43 7.10 4.23
C CYS A 21 9.37 6.38 5.06
N VAL A 22 8.38 5.83 4.38
CA VAL A 22 7.53 4.79 4.94
C VAL A 22 7.61 3.58 4.03
N ILE A 23 7.43 2.40 4.60
CA ILE A 23 7.33 1.13 3.87
C ILE A 23 5.88 0.68 3.97
N ALA A 24 5.21 0.59 2.84
CA ALA A 24 3.79 0.23 2.83
C ALA A 24 3.59 -1.08 2.06
N HIS A 25 2.61 -1.86 2.51
CA HIS A 25 2.35 -3.19 1.96
C HIS A 25 1.06 -3.17 1.16
N PHE A 26 1.09 -3.79 -0.02
CA PHE A 26 -0.03 -3.79 -0.96
C PHE A 26 -0.28 -5.21 -1.44
N ARG A 27 -1.52 -5.63 -1.39
CA ARG A 27 -1.93 -6.88 -2.03
C ARG A 27 -2.47 -6.53 -3.41
N LEU A 28 -1.77 -6.97 -4.45
CA LEU A 28 -2.03 -6.55 -5.82
C LEU A 28 -2.84 -7.60 -6.59
N THR A 29 -3.91 -7.14 -7.22
CA THR A 29 -4.69 -7.92 -8.17
C THR A 29 -4.50 -7.31 -9.56
N PRO A 30 -3.72 -7.96 -10.42
CA PRO A 30 -3.51 -7.48 -11.79
C PRO A 30 -4.66 -7.88 -12.70
N LYS A 31 -4.63 -7.41 -13.94
CA LYS A 31 -5.63 -7.74 -14.98
C LYS A 31 -7.04 -7.38 -14.53
N SER A 32 -7.17 -6.30 -13.78
CA SER A 32 -8.46 -5.83 -13.28
C SER A 32 -9.08 -4.85 -14.26
N SER A 33 -10.32 -4.49 -14.02
CA SER A 33 -11.04 -3.54 -14.87
C SER A 33 -10.67 -2.08 -14.55
N LYS A 34 -9.93 -1.84 -13.47
CA LYS A 34 -9.59 -0.49 -13.04
C LYS A 34 -8.29 -0.48 -12.24
N ASP A 35 -7.74 0.72 -12.06
CA ASP A 35 -6.60 0.95 -11.19
C ASP A 35 -7.12 1.68 -9.95
N ALA A 36 -7.02 1.05 -8.78
CA ALA A 36 -7.54 1.65 -7.54
C ALA A 36 -6.96 0.99 -6.31
N VAL A 37 -6.79 1.79 -5.25
CA VAL A 37 -6.55 1.27 -3.90
C VAL A 37 -7.93 1.24 -3.22
N GLU A 38 -8.38 0.07 -2.81
CA GLU A 38 -9.78 -0.12 -2.44
C GLU A 38 -10.03 -0.28 -0.94
N GLY A 39 -9.00 -0.51 -0.16
CA GLY A 39 -9.20 -0.71 1.27
C GLY A 39 -8.00 -1.39 1.88
N VAL A 40 -8.19 -1.89 3.09
CA VAL A 40 -7.17 -2.63 3.83
C VAL A 40 -7.69 -4.04 4.05
N THR A 41 -6.83 -5.03 3.83
CA THR A 41 -7.18 -6.42 4.06
C THR A 41 -6.11 -7.07 4.92
N ASP A 42 -6.49 -8.09 5.69
CA ASP A 42 -5.52 -8.89 6.42
C ASP A 42 -4.98 -9.97 5.50
N THR A 43 -3.68 -10.18 5.59
CA THR A 43 -3.02 -11.28 4.89
C THR A 43 -2.37 -12.17 5.93
N GLY A 44 -1.81 -13.30 5.51
CA GLY A 44 -1.07 -14.14 6.44
C GLY A 44 0.15 -13.45 7.03
N ASP A 45 0.62 -12.36 6.39
CA ASP A 45 1.80 -11.62 6.81
C ASP A 45 1.45 -10.25 7.42
N GLY A 46 0.18 -10.03 7.74
CA GLY A 46 -0.28 -8.76 8.32
C GLY A 46 -1.16 -7.98 7.37
N PRO A 47 -1.53 -6.76 7.75
CA PRO A 47 -2.43 -5.94 6.91
C PRO A 47 -1.71 -5.42 5.67
N ALA A 48 -2.48 -5.24 4.61
CA ALA A 48 -2.00 -4.69 3.35
C ALA A 48 -3.12 -3.90 2.69
N PHE A 49 -2.76 -2.90 1.88
CA PHE A 49 -3.74 -2.19 1.07
C PHE A 49 -4.19 -3.07 -0.09
N GLN A 50 -5.48 -3.26 -0.21
CA GLN A 50 -6.04 -4.05 -1.31
C GLN A 50 -6.08 -3.18 -2.56
N THR A 51 -5.40 -3.61 -3.62
CA THR A 51 -5.11 -2.77 -4.76
C THR A 51 -5.35 -3.52 -6.06
N ARG A 52 -5.92 -2.83 -7.03
CA ARG A 52 -6.16 -3.38 -8.37
C ARG A 52 -5.42 -2.56 -9.39
N VAL A 53 -4.86 -3.23 -10.41
CA VAL A 53 -4.32 -2.55 -11.59
C VAL A 53 -4.79 -3.29 -12.83
N ARG A 54 -4.95 -2.55 -13.93
CA ARG A 54 -5.35 -3.13 -15.21
C ARG A 54 -4.19 -3.88 -15.86
N ALA A 55 -2.96 -3.47 -15.57
CA ALA A 55 -1.77 -4.04 -16.18
C ALA A 55 -1.62 -5.53 -15.86
N VAL A 56 -1.00 -6.24 -16.79
CA VAL A 56 -0.72 -7.67 -16.62
C VAL A 56 0.53 -7.87 -15.79
N PRO A 57 0.67 -9.05 -15.12
CA PRO A 57 1.83 -9.30 -14.26
C PRO A 57 3.03 -9.83 -15.06
N GLU A 58 3.33 -9.18 -16.17
CA GLU A 58 4.41 -9.61 -17.06
C GLU A 58 5.37 -8.46 -17.30
N ASN A 59 6.66 -8.78 -17.37
CA ASN A 59 7.71 -7.81 -17.69
C ASN A 59 7.70 -6.58 -16.77
N GLY A 60 7.27 -6.77 -15.52
CA GLY A 60 7.22 -5.67 -14.57
C GLY A 60 6.07 -4.68 -14.76
N ALA A 61 5.18 -4.93 -15.72
CA ALA A 61 4.12 -3.96 -16.03
C ALA A 61 3.20 -3.69 -14.84
N ALA A 62 2.76 -4.75 -14.14
CA ALA A 62 1.88 -4.57 -12.98
C ALA A 62 2.60 -3.86 -11.83
N ASN A 63 3.89 -4.16 -11.63
CA ASN A 63 4.67 -3.49 -10.59
C ASN A 63 4.83 -2.00 -10.88
N THR A 64 5.12 -1.65 -12.13
CA THR A 64 5.22 -0.25 -12.55
C THR A 64 3.87 0.46 -12.38
N ALA A 65 2.79 -0.21 -12.78
CA ALA A 65 1.44 0.36 -12.63
C ALA A 65 1.12 0.60 -11.15
N LEU A 66 1.53 -0.30 -10.28
CA LEU A 66 1.33 -0.13 -8.83
C LEU A 66 2.09 1.10 -8.31
N GLU A 67 3.35 1.25 -8.70
CA GLU A 67 4.13 2.42 -8.28
C GLU A 67 3.48 3.72 -8.73
N GLU A 68 3.02 3.77 -9.98
CA GLU A 68 2.37 4.95 -10.51
C GLU A 68 1.05 5.25 -9.81
N LEU A 69 0.27 4.21 -9.56
CA LEU A 69 -1.01 4.36 -8.87
C LEU A 69 -0.80 4.91 -7.45
N VAL A 70 0.16 4.34 -6.71
CA VAL A 70 0.40 4.76 -5.33
C VAL A 70 0.93 6.19 -5.28
N ALA A 71 1.81 6.56 -6.21
CA ALA A 71 2.30 7.94 -6.27
C ALA A 71 1.16 8.93 -6.50
N SER A 72 0.28 8.62 -7.45
CA SER A 72 -0.88 9.44 -7.73
C SER A 72 -1.85 9.50 -6.54
N TRP A 73 -2.10 8.36 -5.93
CA TRP A 73 -3.01 8.23 -4.80
C TRP A 73 -2.55 9.08 -3.60
N LEU A 74 -1.25 9.11 -3.35
CA LEU A 74 -0.69 9.87 -2.23
C LEU A 74 -0.29 11.29 -2.61
N GLY A 75 -0.30 11.61 -3.91
CA GLY A 75 0.09 12.95 -4.36
C GLY A 75 1.57 13.19 -4.22
N VAL A 76 2.40 12.17 -4.45
CA VAL A 76 3.86 12.29 -4.40
C VAL A 76 4.45 11.99 -5.77
N PRO A 77 5.69 12.44 -6.04
CA PRO A 77 6.33 12.12 -7.33
C PRO A 77 6.51 10.63 -7.50
N LYS A 78 6.38 10.14 -8.73
CA LYS A 78 6.56 8.72 -9.01
C LYS A 78 7.92 8.23 -8.57
N ARG A 79 8.96 9.04 -8.74
CA ARG A 79 10.33 8.66 -8.36
C ARG A 79 10.48 8.41 -6.85
N SER A 80 9.52 8.87 -6.06
CA SER A 80 9.54 8.66 -4.61
C SER A 80 9.07 7.26 -4.22
N VAL A 81 8.45 6.53 -5.14
CA VAL A 81 7.84 5.24 -4.86
C VAL A 81 8.65 4.13 -5.54
N SER A 82 9.10 3.15 -4.76
CA SER A 82 9.95 2.07 -5.26
C SER A 82 9.50 0.74 -4.69
N LEU A 83 9.39 -0.27 -5.55
CA LEU A 83 9.15 -1.63 -5.10
C LEU A 83 10.42 -2.17 -4.45
N ILE A 84 10.32 -2.64 -3.21
CA ILE A 84 11.49 -3.18 -2.49
C ILE A 84 11.37 -4.66 -2.17
N ALA A 85 10.17 -5.24 -2.27
CA ALA A 85 9.96 -6.67 -2.03
C ALA A 85 8.71 -7.13 -2.72
N GLY A 86 8.66 -8.42 -3.04
CA GLY A 86 7.47 -9.05 -3.59
C GLY A 86 7.32 -8.90 -5.10
N GLY A 87 8.42 -8.74 -5.84
CA GLY A 87 8.36 -8.55 -7.28
C GLY A 87 7.55 -9.60 -8.02
N LYS A 88 7.58 -10.85 -7.55
CA LYS A 88 6.85 -11.97 -8.16
C LYS A 88 5.72 -12.49 -7.29
N SER A 89 5.36 -11.74 -6.26
CA SER A 89 4.31 -12.10 -5.32
C SER A 89 3.14 -11.14 -5.48
N ARG A 90 1.96 -11.56 -5.06
CA ARG A 90 0.83 -10.64 -4.99
C ARG A 90 0.96 -9.66 -3.83
N LEU A 91 1.76 -10.01 -2.83
CA LEU A 91 2.00 -9.12 -1.70
C LEU A 91 3.28 -8.35 -1.97
N LYS A 92 3.14 -7.04 -2.13
CA LYS A 92 4.22 -6.14 -2.52
C LYS A 92 4.55 -5.20 -1.37
N SER A 93 5.81 -4.84 -1.25
CA SER A 93 6.22 -3.78 -0.32
C SER A 93 6.84 -2.65 -1.12
N LEU A 94 6.34 -1.44 -0.90
CA LEU A 94 6.82 -0.24 -1.56
C LEU A 94 7.47 0.69 -0.53
N ARG A 95 8.61 1.25 -0.91
CA ARG A 95 9.24 2.32 -0.15
C ARG A 95 8.78 3.65 -0.74
N ILE A 96 8.25 4.51 0.12
CA ILE A 96 7.79 5.83 -0.29
C ILE A 96 8.69 6.84 0.40
N ALA A 97 9.57 7.48 -0.37
CA ALA A 97 10.54 8.42 0.16
C ALA A 97 9.88 9.74 0.53
N GLY A 98 10.28 10.32 1.66
CA GLY A 98 9.78 11.58 2.11
C GLY A 98 9.77 11.66 3.62
N GLU A 99 9.19 12.72 4.15
CA GLU A 99 9.13 12.93 5.59
C GLU A 99 8.10 11.94 6.18
N ALA A 100 8.58 11.03 7.02
CA ALA A 100 7.78 9.89 7.48
C ALA A 100 6.50 10.30 8.19
N THR A 101 6.55 11.35 8.99
CA THR A 101 5.37 11.80 9.73
C THR A 101 4.29 12.32 8.79
N LEU A 102 4.66 13.07 7.76
CA LEU A 102 3.70 13.57 6.79
C LEU A 102 3.10 12.44 5.98
N LEU A 103 3.91 11.47 5.58
CA LEU A 103 3.43 10.32 4.83
C LEU A 103 2.51 9.46 5.69
N ASP A 104 2.84 9.28 6.96
CA ASP A 104 1.99 8.57 7.90
C ASP A 104 0.62 9.23 8.00
N GLN A 105 0.58 10.57 8.10
CA GLN A 105 -0.68 11.30 8.18
C GLN A 105 -1.50 11.12 6.90
N LYS A 106 -0.86 11.17 5.74
CA LYS A 106 -1.56 10.96 4.46
C LYS A 106 -2.16 9.57 4.39
N LEU A 107 -1.39 8.56 4.77
CA LEU A 107 -1.86 7.18 4.75
C LEU A 107 -2.99 6.96 5.75
N GLN A 108 -2.90 7.55 6.94
CA GLN A 108 -3.95 7.45 7.93
C GLN A 108 -5.25 8.07 7.41
N MET A 109 -5.17 9.21 6.73
CA MET A 109 -6.33 9.83 6.14
C MET A 109 -6.98 8.93 5.09
N LYS A 110 -6.17 8.24 4.29
CA LYS A 110 -6.68 7.30 3.29
C LYS A 110 -7.41 6.14 3.96
N VAL A 111 -6.83 5.58 5.03
CA VAL A 111 -7.50 4.51 5.77
C VAL A 111 -8.82 4.99 6.33
N ASP A 112 -8.86 6.19 6.89
CA ASP A 112 -10.08 6.76 7.45
C ASP A 112 -11.16 6.92 6.37
N GLU A 113 -10.78 7.29 5.15
CA GLU A 113 -11.71 7.40 4.03
C GLU A 113 -12.37 6.07 3.68
N PHE A 114 -11.62 4.96 3.77
CA PHE A 114 -12.17 3.64 3.50
C PHE A 114 -13.24 3.23 4.52
N GLN A 115 -13.20 3.80 5.70
CA GLN A 115 -14.07 3.40 6.81
C GLN A 115 -15.34 4.25 6.92
N ARG A 116 -15.56 5.14 6.00
CA ARG A 116 -16.76 5.98 5.99
C ARG A 116 -17.95 5.28 5.37
#